data_c296de924bae8ec805f1f6edf52d30a5
#
_entry.id   c296de924bae8ec805f1f6edf52d30a5
#
_cell.length_a   1.000
_cell.length_b   1.000
_cell.length_c   1.000
_cell.angle_alpha   90.00
_cell.angle_beta   90.00
_cell.angle_gamma   90.00
#
_symmetry.space_group_name_H-M   'P 1'
#
loop_
_entity.id
_entity.type
_entity.pdbx_description
1 polymer ?
#
loop_
_entity_poly.entity_id
_entity_poly.type
_entity_poly.pdbx_seq_one_letter_code
_entity_poly.pdbx_strand_id
1 'polypeptide(L)'
;MRHFLDTQDFTKAELLTLMELTALLKAADKERALPRLLAGASLGMIFEEPSTRTRISFEVAMTKLGGHALYLKPGEIHLGVRESIQDTSRVISRMVDAI
;
A
#
# COMPACT_ATOMS: atom_id res chain seq x y z
N MET A 1 14.45 -3.73 -5.01
CA MET A 1 13.32 -3.02 -4.35
C MET A 1 13.35 -3.32 -2.86
N ARG A 2 13.13 -2.32 -2.05
CA ARG A 2 13.13 -2.48 -0.61
C ARG A 2 11.71 -2.67 -0.08
N HIS A 3 11.51 -3.67 0.78
CA HIS A 3 10.23 -3.97 1.39
C HIS A 3 10.08 -3.24 2.72
N PHE A 4 8.87 -2.88 3.08
CA PHE A 4 8.54 -2.34 4.39
C PHE A 4 7.78 -3.42 5.18
N LEU A 5 8.51 -4.26 5.89
CA LEU A 5 7.95 -5.38 6.65
C LEU A 5 7.91 -5.08 8.15
N ASP A 6 8.92 -4.40 8.66
CA ASP A 6 9.04 -4.05 10.06
C ASP A 6 9.85 -2.76 10.19
N THR A 7 9.49 -1.93 11.16
CA THR A 7 10.23 -0.70 11.44
C THR A 7 11.68 -0.97 11.85
N GLN A 8 11.96 -2.14 12.43
CA GLN A 8 13.31 -2.53 12.81
C GLN A 8 14.26 -2.72 11.61
N ASP A 9 13.71 -2.87 10.41
CA ASP A 9 14.51 -3.01 9.19
C ASP A 9 15.05 -1.67 8.67
N PHE A 10 14.72 -0.58 9.37
CA PHE A 10 15.08 0.78 8.98
C PHE A 10 15.89 1.45 10.07
N THR A 11 16.81 2.32 9.66
CA THR A 11 17.55 3.15 10.62
C THR A 11 16.62 4.26 11.14
N LYS A 12 16.99 4.84 12.30
CA LYS A 12 16.28 6.00 12.84
C LYS A 12 16.23 7.15 11.83
N ALA A 13 17.34 7.42 11.14
CA ALA A 13 17.41 8.47 10.14
C ALA A 13 16.43 8.22 8.98
N GLU A 14 16.33 6.98 8.51
CA GLU A 14 15.40 6.61 7.46
C GLU A 14 13.95 6.79 7.89
N LEU A 15 13.60 6.37 9.12
CA LEU A 15 12.25 6.54 9.66
C LEU A 15 11.89 8.02 9.83
N LEU A 16 12.83 8.85 10.29
CA LEU A 16 12.61 10.29 10.41
C LEU A 16 12.38 10.93 9.05
N THR A 17 13.11 10.50 8.01
CA THR A 17 12.90 10.96 6.64
C THR A 17 11.49 10.61 6.14
N LEU A 18 11.00 9.41 6.43
CA LEU A 18 9.63 9.02 6.09
C LEU A 18 8.60 9.88 6.82
N MET A 19 8.85 10.21 8.08
CA MET A 19 7.95 11.08 8.83
C MET A 19 7.93 12.51 8.27
N GLU A 20 9.08 13.04 7.87
CA GLU A 20 9.16 14.35 7.21
C GLU A 20 8.41 14.36 5.88
N LEU A 21 8.59 13.32 5.06
CA LEU A 21 7.85 13.17 3.81
C LEU A 21 6.34 13.11 4.06
N THR A 22 5.92 12.36 5.07
CA THR A 22 4.51 12.26 5.46
C THR A 22 3.94 13.64 5.79
N ALA A 23 4.66 14.44 6.56
CA ALA A 23 4.23 15.80 6.93
C ALA A 23 4.11 16.70 5.69
N LEU A 24 5.07 16.62 4.77
CA LEU A 24 5.03 17.39 3.52
C LEU A 24 3.84 17.00 2.65
N LEU A 25 3.59 15.71 2.48
CA LEU A 25 2.46 15.23 1.69
C LEU A 25 1.13 15.60 2.32
N LYS A 26 1.03 15.53 3.65
CA LYS A 26 -0.16 15.94 4.37
C LYS A 26 -0.48 17.43 4.15
N ALA A 27 0.54 18.27 4.23
CA ALA A 27 0.39 19.71 3.98
C ALA A 27 -0.04 19.97 2.53
N ALA A 28 0.58 19.30 1.56
CA ALA A 28 0.21 19.40 0.16
C ALA A 28 -1.23 18.96 -0.10
N ASP A 29 -1.68 17.90 0.57
CA ASP A 29 -3.05 17.42 0.46
C ASP A 29 -4.06 18.46 0.95
N LYS A 30 -3.78 19.14 2.06
CA LYS A 30 -4.62 20.21 2.59
C LYS A 30 -4.77 21.35 1.59
N GLU A 31 -3.73 21.66 0.83
CA GLU A 31 -3.71 22.70 -0.20
C GLU A 31 -4.24 22.18 -1.54
N ARG A 32 -4.66 20.92 -1.61
CA ARG A 32 -5.08 20.26 -2.86
C ARG A 32 -4.00 20.33 -3.95
N ALA A 33 -2.75 20.23 -3.54
CA ALA A 33 -1.57 20.36 -4.40
C ALA A 33 -0.69 19.11 -4.35
N LEU A 34 -1.27 17.94 -4.07
CA LEU A 34 -0.52 16.67 -4.08
C LEU A 34 -0.03 16.38 -5.50
N PRO A 35 1.28 16.18 -5.69
CA PRO A 35 1.77 15.70 -6.97
C PRO A 35 1.36 14.24 -7.20
N ARG A 36 1.20 13.86 -8.45
CA ARG A 36 0.81 12.49 -8.83
C ARG A 36 2.02 11.56 -8.80
N LEU A 37 2.61 11.38 -7.63
CA LEU A 37 3.86 10.61 -7.46
C LEU A 37 3.71 9.14 -7.84
N LEU A 38 2.52 8.59 -7.73
CA LEU A 38 2.24 7.17 -8.00
C LEU A 38 1.42 6.99 -9.27
N ALA A 39 1.51 7.93 -10.21
CA ALA A 39 0.81 7.80 -11.48
C ALA A 39 1.17 6.49 -12.18
N GLY A 40 0.15 5.71 -12.53
CA GLY A 40 0.33 4.42 -13.18
C GLY A 40 0.67 3.26 -12.24
N ALA A 41 0.86 3.52 -10.95
CA ALA A 41 1.15 2.47 -9.99
C ALA A 41 -0.13 1.79 -9.48
N SER A 42 -0.01 0.49 -9.19
CA SER A 42 -1.10 -0.32 -8.65
C SER A 42 -0.70 -0.92 -7.30
N LEU A 43 -1.61 -0.84 -6.33
CA LEU A 43 -1.44 -1.43 -5.00
C LEU A 43 -2.48 -2.53 -4.79
N GLY A 44 -2.03 -3.75 -4.52
CA GLY A 44 -2.91 -4.82 -4.06
C GLY A 44 -3.02 -4.79 -2.53
N MET A 45 -4.24 -4.74 -2.01
CA MET A 45 -4.48 -4.75 -0.57
C MET A 45 -5.10 -6.07 -0.15
N ILE A 46 -4.41 -6.77 0.74
CA ILE A 46 -4.85 -8.06 1.27
C ILE A 46 -4.94 -7.94 2.80
N PHE A 47 -6.11 -8.14 3.35
CA PHE A 47 -6.33 -8.13 4.79
C PHE A 47 -6.94 -9.47 5.21
N GLU A 48 -6.40 -10.06 6.25
CA GLU A 48 -6.94 -11.32 6.81
C GLU A 48 -8.31 -11.07 7.45
N GLU A 49 -8.49 -9.90 8.05
CA GLU A 49 -9.74 -9.48 8.67
C GLU A 49 -10.19 -8.14 8.09
N PRO A 50 -11.50 -7.84 8.11
CA PRO A 50 -11.98 -6.55 7.65
C PRO A 50 -11.31 -5.40 8.41
N SER A 51 -10.74 -4.45 7.68
CA SER A 51 -10.06 -3.30 8.26
C SER A 51 -10.48 -2.03 7.50
N THR A 52 -11.64 -1.51 7.86
CA THR A 52 -12.27 -0.42 7.13
C THR A 52 -11.42 0.84 7.08
N ARG A 53 -10.90 1.27 8.23
CA ARG A 53 -10.09 2.51 8.28
C ARG A 53 -8.80 2.38 7.48
N THR A 54 -8.10 1.28 7.63
CA THR A 54 -6.84 1.03 6.92
C THR A 54 -7.09 0.93 5.42
N ARG A 55 -8.12 0.18 5.01
CA ARG A 55 -8.51 0.07 3.61
C ARG A 55 -8.79 1.43 2.99
N ILE A 56 -9.65 2.22 3.62
CA ILE A 56 -10.05 3.53 3.09
C ILE A 56 -8.84 4.46 3.00
N SER A 57 -7.98 4.49 4.02
CA SER A 57 -6.82 5.38 4.01
C SER A 57 -5.85 5.05 2.87
N PHE A 58 -5.56 3.78 2.64
CA PHE A 58 -4.70 3.38 1.53
C PHE A 58 -5.35 3.63 0.17
N GLU A 59 -6.63 3.29 0.03
CA GLU A 59 -7.35 3.47 -1.23
C GLU A 59 -7.41 4.94 -1.63
N VAL A 60 -7.76 5.81 -0.70
CA VAL A 60 -7.83 7.25 -0.95
C VAL A 60 -6.45 7.84 -1.22
N ALA A 61 -5.43 7.43 -0.46
CA ALA A 61 -4.06 7.88 -0.68
C ALA A 61 -3.57 7.52 -2.08
N MET A 62 -3.81 6.28 -2.53
CA MET A 62 -3.43 5.86 -3.87
C MET A 62 -4.12 6.71 -4.94
N THR A 63 -5.43 6.95 -4.80
CA THR A 63 -6.18 7.78 -5.74
C THR A 63 -5.64 9.19 -5.78
N LYS A 64 -5.39 9.82 -4.63
CA LYS A 64 -4.87 11.20 -4.57
C LYS A 64 -3.47 11.32 -5.15
N LEU A 65 -2.65 10.28 -5.03
CA LEU A 65 -1.30 10.27 -5.59
C LEU A 65 -1.27 9.80 -7.06
N GLY A 66 -2.42 9.57 -7.66
CA GLY A 66 -2.53 9.23 -9.08
C GLY A 66 -2.47 7.74 -9.40
N GLY A 67 -2.40 6.89 -8.39
CA GLY A 67 -2.35 5.44 -8.55
C GLY A 67 -3.72 4.78 -8.49
N HIS A 68 -3.70 3.46 -8.39
CA HIS A 68 -4.88 2.63 -8.33
C HIS A 68 -4.72 1.59 -7.21
N ALA A 69 -5.75 1.40 -6.41
CA ALA A 69 -5.78 0.42 -5.35
C ALA A 69 -6.81 -0.67 -5.61
N LEU A 70 -6.40 -1.92 -5.39
CA LEU A 70 -7.26 -3.09 -5.51
C LEU A 70 -7.47 -3.69 -4.13
N TYR A 71 -8.71 -3.83 -3.72
CA TYR A 71 -9.03 -4.53 -2.47
C TYR A 71 -9.42 -5.97 -2.77
N LEU A 72 -8.60 -6.90 -2.29
CA LEU A 72 -8.82 -8.33 -2.45
C LEU A 72 -9.47 -8.86 -1.17
N LYS A 73 -10.78 -9.13 -1.26
CA LYS A 73 -11.53 -9.64 -0.11
C LYS A 73 -11.03 -11.02 0.28
N PRO A 74 -11.04 -11.37 1.58
CA PRO A 74 -10.58 -12.69 2.02
C PRO A 74 -11.24 -13.86 1.30
N GLY A 75 -12.53 -13.76 0.97
CA GLY A 75 -13.25 -14.81 0.26
C GLY A 75 -12.91 -14.95 -1.22
N GLU A 76 -12.30 -13.94 -1.84
CA GLU A 76 -11.97 -13.94 -3.27
C GLU A 76 -10.69 -14.70 -3.56
N ILE A 77 -9.72 -14.65 -2.68
CA ILE A 77 -8.38 -15.22 -2.90
C ILE A 77 -8.17 -16.57 -2.23
N HIS A 78 -9.09 -17.01 -1.38
CA HIS A 78 -9.03 -18.30 -0.70
C HIS A 78 -7.68 -18.63 -0.06
N LEU A 79 -7.06 -17.63 0.60
CA LEU A 79 -5.75 -17.79 1.23
C LEU A 79 -5.74 -18.95 2.23
N GLY A 80 -4.76 -19.83 2.08
CA GLY A 80 -4.56 -20.96 2.96
C GLY A 80 -5.54 -22.13 2.75
N VAL A 81 -6.48 -22.04 1.81
CA VAL A 81 -7.47 -23.07 1.52
C VAL A 81 -7.24 -23.70 0.16
N ARG A 82 -7.26 -22.93 -0.92
CA ARG A 82 -7.07 -23.41 -2.29
C ARG A 82 -5.70 -23.11 -2.84
N GLU A 83 -5.10 -22.01 -2.40
CA GLU A 83 -3.77 -21.61 -2.81
C GLU A 83 -2.93 -21.35 -1.57
N SER A 84 -1.63 -21.62 -1.65
CA SER A 84 -0.71 -21.19 -0.61
C SER A 84 -0.59 -19.66 -0.66
N ILE A 85 -0.27 -19.07 0.49
CA ILE A 85 -0.02 -17.63 0.59
C ILE A 85 1.13 -17.23 -0.35
N GLN A 86 2.15 -18.08 -0.43
CA GLN A 86 3.30 -17.84 -1.31
C GLN A 86 2.90 -17.82 -2.78
N ASP A 87 2.09 -18.78 -3.22
CA ASP A 87 1.66 -18.83 -4.62
C ASP A 87 0.77 -17.66 -4.98
N THR A 88 -0.17 -17.31 -4.12
CA THR A 88 -1.03 -16.14 -4.29
C THR A 88 -0.20 -14.86 -4.40
N SER A 89 0.76 -14.67 -3.48
CA SER A 89 1.63 -13.49 -3.49
C SER A 89 2.47 -13.42 -4.75
N ARG A 90 3.00 -14.54 -5.23
CA ARG A 90 3.79 -14.59 -6.47
C ARG A 90 2.96 -14.18 -7.68
N VAL A 91 1.74 -14.66 -7.77
CA VAL A 91 0.84 -14.31 -8.89
C VAL A 91 0.50 -12.83 -8.84
N ILE A 92 0.05 -12.33 -7.71
CA ILE A 92 -0.36 -10.93 -7.54
C ILE A 92 0.81 -9.98 -7.75
N SER A 93 2.00 -10.32 -7.24
CA SER A 93 3.18 -9.47 -7.37
C SER A 93 3.63 -9.24 -8.81
N ARG A 94 3.22 -10.08 -9.74
CA ARG A 94 3.49 -9.89 -11.17
C ARG A 94 2.52 -8.91 -11.83
N MET A 95 1.41 -8.61 -11.18
CA MET A 95 0.34 -7.79 -11.75
C MET A 95 0.28 -6.39 -11.13
N VAL A 96 0.73 -6.24 -9.90
CA VAL A 96 0.72 -4.96 -9.18
C VAL A 96 2.14 -4.52 -8.81
N ASP A 97 2.30 -3.25 -8.54
CA ASP A 97 3.62 -2.69 -8.19
C ASP A 97 3.95 -2.89 -6.73
N ALA A 98 2.94 -2.97 -5.87
CA ALA A 98 3.11 -3.20 -4.43
C ALA A 98 1.94 -3.97 -3.85
N ILE A 99 2.17 -4.65 -2.73
CA ILE A 99 1.17 -5.36 -1.95
C ILE A 99 1.24 -4.88 -0.51
#